data_da33642815185f2e0225ffb73461f5dc
#
_entry.id   da33642815185f2e0225ffb73461f5dc
#
_cell.length_a   1.000
_cell.length_b   1.000
_cell.length_c   1.000
_cell.angle_alpha   90.00
_cell.angle_beta   90.00
_cell.angle_gamma   90.00
#
_symmetry.space_group_name_H-M   'P 1'
#
loop_
_entity.id
_entity.type
_entity.pdbx_description
1 polymer ?
#
loop_
_entity_poly.entity_id
_entity_poly.type
_entity_poly.pdbx_seq_one_letter_code
_entity_poly.pdbx_strand_id
1 'polypeptide(L)'
;MITSNSNISMYLSLSMSKKLENRVAVITGATSGMALATAKLFVEEGAYVFITGRRQEMLDKAVKEIGKNVTGVQGDAGKIADLDRLFAIVKNEKGRIDVLFASAGYGELGKPLGSITEKGFDDTFNVNVRGTLFTVQKALPLMKDGGSIILNSSIAGVKGFPGTSVYSASKAAVRSFARTWTAELKGKIRVNVITPGTIDTAMFGGLTQEMKDGYVSIIPMGRMGKPREIAAAALFLASDDSSFVTGIELLVDGGTAQV
;
A
#
# COMPACT_ATOMS: atom_id res chain seq x y z
N MET A 1 -46.35 34.53 -9.80
CA MET A 1 -45.55 33.88 -10.83
C MET A 1 -44.18 33.51 -10.23
N ILE A 2 -43.90 32.31 -10.31
CA ILE A 2 -42.98 31.43 -9.62
C ILE A 2 -41.50 31.80 -9.83
N THR A 3 -40.77 31.98 -8.74
CA THR A 3 -39.30 32.04 -8.70
C THR A 3 -38.77 30.75 -8.08
N SER A 4 -38.68 29.67 -8.86
CA SER A 4 -38.24 28.35 -8.37
C SER A 4 -36.99 27.76 -9.05
N ASN A 5 -36.13 28.58 -9.70
CA ASN A 5 -34.96 28.08 -10.42
C ASN A 5 -33.60 28.30 -9.75
N SER A 6 -33.54 29.00 -8.60
CA SER A 6 -32.27 29.29 -7.92
C SER A 6 -31.82 28.25 -6.91
N ASN A 7 -32.72 27.37 -6.43
CA ASN A 7 -32.38 26.36 -5.42
C ASN A 7 -31.85 25.04 -5.99
N ILE A 8 -32.15 24.71 -7.24
CA ILE A 8 -31.68 23.47 -7.89
C ILE A 8 -30.18 23.58 -8.27
N SER A 9 -29.72 24.78 -8.65
CA SER A 9 -28.29 24.99 -8.97
C SER A 9 -27.37 24.89 -7.74
N MET A 10 -27.89 25.19 -6.54
CA MET A 10 -27.11 25.12 -5.29
C MET A 10 -26.94 23.67 -4.78
N TYR A 11 -27.86 22.77 -5.11
CA TYR A 11 -27.74 21.34 -4.78
C TYR A 11 -26.85 20.55 -5.74
N LEU A 12 -26.62 21.03 -6.96
CA LEU A 12 -25.72 20.41 -7.95
C LEU A 12 -24.25 20.83 -7.81
N SER A 13 -23.93 21.79 -6.97
CA SER A 13 -22.55 22.23 -6.69
C SER A 13 -21.99 21.73 -5.36
N LEU A 14 -22.58 20.71 -4.76
CA LEU A 14 -21.86 19.85 -3.84
C LEU A 14 -20.85 19.04 -4.66
N SER A 15 -19.80 19.67 -5.13
CA SER A 15 -18.54 19.05 -5.48
C SER A 15 -18.21 18.17 -4.29
N MET A 16 -18.38 16.84 -4.45
CA MET A 16 -17.93 15.89 -3.44
C MET A 16 -16.47 16.22 -3.19
N SER A 17 -16.16 16.74 -2.01
CA SER A 17 -14.79 17.10 -1.68
C SER A 17 -13.94 15.86 -1.83
N LYS A 18 -12.82 15.97 -2.53
CA LYS A 18 -11.91 14.86 -2.73
C LYS A 18 -11.40 14.37 -1.38
N LYS A 19 -11.38 13.07 -1.18
CA LYS A 19 -11.07 12.45 0.13
C LYS A 19 -9.67 12.74 0.64
N LEU A 20 -8.72 13.08 -0.23
CA LEU A 20 -7.34 13.39 0.09
C LEU A 20 -6.93 14.79 -0.39
N GLU A 21 -7.87 15.72 -0.49
CA GLU A 21 -7.58 17.09 -0.93
C GLU A 21 -6.48 17.71 -0.05
N ASN A 22 -5.45 18.26 -0.69
CA ASN A 22 -4.29 18.86 -0.03
C ASN A 22 -3.48 17.92 0.90
N ARG A 23 -3.68 16.60 0.87
CA ARG A 23 -2.87 15.64 1.62
C ARG A 23 -1.59 15.31 0.86
N VAL A 24 -0.52 15.02 1.60
CA VAL A 24 0.76 14.54 1.07
C VAL A 24 0.89 13.05 1.41
N ALA A 25 1.03 12.22 0.40
CA ALA A 25 1.19 10.78 0.55
C ALA A 25 2.57 10.31 0.10
N VAL A 26 3.12 9.31 0.78
CA VAL A 26 4.31 8.58 0.36
C VAL A 26 3.94 7.10 0.17
N ILE A 27 4.26 6.54 -1.00
CA ILE A 27 3.97 5.15 -1.35
C ILE A 27 5.24 4.47 -1.84
N THR A 28 5.73 3.48 -1.08
CA THR A 28 6.91 2.72 -1.49
C THR A 28 6.57 1.58 -2.43
N GLY A 29 7.45 1.30 -3.41
CA GLY A 29 7.25 0.21 -4.37
C GLY A 29 6.14 0.47 -5.40
N ALA A 30 5.85 1.73 -5.74
CA ALA A 30 4.68 2.13 -6.52
C ALA A 30 4.91 2.25 -8.03
N THR A 31 5.83 1.47 -8.60
CA THR A 31 6.09 1.48 -10.05
C THR A 31 5.18 0.53 -10.85
N SER A 32 4.36 -0.28 -10.17
CA SER A 32 3.43 -1.22 -10.81
C SER A 32 2.37 -1.75 -9.84
N GLY A 33 1.39 -2.49 -10.34
CA GLY A 33 0.43 -3.26 -9.57
C GLY A 33 -0.41 -2.43 -8.59
N MET A 34 -0.61 -2.95 -7.40
CA MET A 34 -1.48 -2.39 -6.37
C MET A 34 -1.04 -0.99 -5.91
N ALA A 35 0.25 -0.82 -5.68
CA ALA A 35 0.80 0.46 -5.20
C ALA A 35 0.71 1.57 -6.26
N LEU A 36 0.92 1.25 -7.55
CA LEU A 36 0.69 2.20 -8.64
C LEU A 36 -0.79 2.58 -8.77
N ALA A 37 -1.68 1.59 -8.69
CA ALA A 37 -3.13 1.86 -8.69
C ALA A 37 -3.56 2.75 -7.50
N THR A 38 -2.94 2.54 -6.34
CA THR A 38 -3.16 3.38 -5.16
C THR A 38 -2.65 4.80 -5.38
N ALA A 39 -1.45 4.97 -5.94
CA ALA A 39 -0.89 6.28 -6.23
C ALA A 39 -1.79 7.08 -7.18
N LYS A 40 -2.30 6.44 -8.24
CA LYS A 40 -3.24 7.06 -9.18
C LYS A 40 -4.52 7.50 -8.48
N LEU A 41 -5.15 6.61 -7.70
CA LEU A 41 -6.38 6.92 -7.00
C LEU A 41 -6.17 8.04 -5.97
N PHE A 42 -5.05 8.07 -5.26
CA PHE A 42 -4.76 9.14 -4.30
C PHE A 42 -4.61 10.50 -5.00
N VAL A 43 -4.00 10.54 -6.18
CA VAL A 43 -3.92 11.77 -7.00
C VAL A 43 -5.30 12.17 -7.56
N GLU A 44 -6.12 11.21 -7.99
CA GLU A 44 -7.52 11.45 -8.39
C GLU A 44 -8.30 12.09 -7.24
N GLU A 45 -8.02 11.68 -6.01
CA GLU A 45 -8.65 12.18 -4.76
C GLU A 45 -7.95 13.41 -4.16
N GLY A 46 -7.08 14.07 -4.89
CA GLY A 46 -6.51 15.38 -4.53
C GLY A 46 -5.20 15.36 -3.78
N ALA A 47 -4.59 14.20 -3.54
CA ALA A 47 -3.31 14.11 -2.88
C ALA A 47 -2.15 14.54 -3.80
N TYR A 48 -1.06 15.00 -3.19
CA TYR A 48 0.27 14.98 -3.78
C TYR A 48 1.00 13.72 -3.34
N VAL A 49 1.58 12.96 -4.28
CA VAL A 49 2.11 11.63 -3.99
C VAL A 49 3.60 11.53 -4.31
N PHE A 50 4.41 11.09 -3.35
CA PHE A 50 5.77 10.62 -3.58
C PHE A 50 5.74 9.11 -3.79
N ILE A 51 6.36 8.63 -4.88
CA ILE A 51 6.45 7.21 -5.18
C ILE A 51 7.89 6.75 -5.27
N THR A 52 8.16 5.50 -4.85
CA THR A 52 9.50 4.93 -5.01
C THR A 52 9.51 3.66 -5.83
N GLY A 53 10.67 3.37 -6.42
CA GLY A 53 10.97 2.14 -7.12
C GLY A 53 12.45 2.01 -7.40
N ARG A 54 12.94 0.76 -7.52
CA ARG A 54 14.36 0.47 -7.72
C ARG A 54 14.85 0.77 -9.13
N ARG A 55 13.99 0.57 -10.13
CA ARG A 55 14.33 0.73 -11.56
C ARG A 55 13.85 2.08 -12.06
N GLN A 56 14.80 2.93 -12.49
CA GLN A 56 14.51 4.29 -12.93
C GLN A 56 13.50 4.32 -14.08
N GLU A 57 13.68 3.50 -15.10
CA GLU A 57 12.75 3.45 -16.26
C GLU A 57 11.30 3.15 -15.86
N MET A 58 11.11 2.22 -14.91
CA MET A 58 9.77 1.89 -14.42
C MET A 58 9.18 3.00 -13.56
N LEU A 59 10.03 3.73 -12.85
CA LEU A 59 9.63 4.87 -12.05
C LEU A 59 9.19 6.02 -12.95
N ASP A 60 9.97 6.33 -13.98
CA ASP A 60 9.67 7.39 -14.97
C ASP A 60 8.36 7.08 -15.71
N LYS A 61 8.17 5.81 -16.09
CA LYS A 61 6.91 5.36 -16.69
C LYS A 61 5.72 5.55 -15.73
N ALA A 62 5.87 5.18 -14.46
CA ALA A 62 4.81 5.35 -13.47
C ALA A 62 4.48 6.83 -13.23
N VAL A 63 5.49 7.70 -13.11
CA VAL A 63 5.29 9.15 -12.99
C VAL A 63 4.55 9.71 -14.20
N LYS A 64 4.95 9.31 -15.41
CA LYS A 64 4.25 9.72 -16.64
C LYS A 64 2.80 9.24 -16.69
N GLU A 65 2.54 8.03 -16.20
CA GLU A 65 1.22 7.41 -16.19
C GLU A 65 0.28 8.06 -15.14
N ILE A 66 0.81 8.51 -14.01
CA ILE A 66 0.08 9.29 -13.00
C ILE A 66 -0.15 10.73 -13.49
N GLY A 67 0.84 11.34 -14.11
CA GLY A 67 0.76 12.59 -14.87
C GLY A 67 0.94 13.86 -14.05
N LYS A 68 0.26 14.04 -12.93
CA LYS A 68 0.30 15.27 -12.11
C LYS A 68 0.39 14.95 -10.62
N ASN A 69 0.78 15.94 -9.82
CA ASN A 69 0.86 15.83 -8.36
C ASN A 69 1.64 14.59 -7.88
N VAL A 70 2.73 14.29 -8.56
CA VAL A 70 3.57 13.13 -8.26
C VAL A 70 5.05 13.48 -8.40
N THR A 71 5.86 13.02 -7.43
CA THR A 71 7.32 12.99 -7.51
C THR A 71 7.80 11.53 -7.39
N GLY A 72 8.60 11.09 -8.36
CA GLY A 72 9.28 9.80 -8.34
C GLY A 72 10.65 9.91 -7.69
N VAL A 73 10.95 9.09 -6.71
CA VAL A 73 12.26 9.01 -6.05
C VAL A 73 12.80 7.60 -6.22
N GLN A 74 13.87 7.43 -6.99
CA GLN A 74 14.50 6.12 -7.14
C GLN A 74 15.06 5.66 -5.79
N GLY A 75 14.75 4.44 -5.37
CA GLY A 75 15.26 3.89 -4.12
C GLY A 75 14.80 2.46 -3.86
N ASP A 76 15.58 1.79 -3.04
CA ASP A 76 15.30 0.46 -2.49
C ASP A 76 14.90 0.60 -1.03
N ALA A 77 13.70 0.16 -0.68
CA ALA A 77 13.20 0.20 0.70
C ALA A 77 14.08 -0.60 1.70
N GLY A 78 14.83 -1.59 1.22
CA GLY A 78 15.81 -2.33 2.02
C GLY A 78 17.09 -1.55 2.31
N LYS A 79 17.34 -0.38 1.68
CA LYS A 79 18.53 0.43 1.83
C LYS A 79 18.24 1.72 2.60
N ILE A 80 18.85 1.86 3.78
CA ILE A 80 18.60 3.00 4.67
C ILE A 80 18.97 4.34 4.00
N ALA A 81 20.07 4.40 3.27
CA ALA A 81 20.49 5.62 2.57
C ALA A 81 19.46 6.08 1.50
N ASP A 82 18.77 5.13 0.85
CA ASP A 82 17.73 5.45 -0.11
C ASP A 82 16.47 6.01 0.58
N LEU A 83 16.14 5.48 1.76
CA LEU A 83 15.07 6.02 2.61
C LEU A 83 15.42 7.41 3.12
N ASP A 84 16.66 7.64 3.56
CA ASP A 84 17.13 8.97 3.99
C ASP A 84 16.97 10.00 2.87
N ARG A 85 17.37 9.64 1.65
CA ARG A 85 17.20 10.49 0.46
C ARG A 85 15.72 10.77 0.16
N LEU A 86 14.87 9.74 0.21
CA LEU A 86 13.42 9.89 0.01
C LEU A 86 12.85 10.93 0.97
N PHE A 87 13.05 10.73 2.27
CA PHE A 87 12.43 11.61 3.27
C PHE A 87 13.06 13.00 3.33
N ALA A 88 14.32 13.16 2.93
CA ALA A 88 14.91 14.48 2.71
C ALA A 88 14.22 15.25 1.57
N ILE A 89 13.93 14.58 0.45
CA ILE A 89 13.20 15.18 -0.67
C ILE A 89 11.77 15.56 -0.23
N VAL A 90 11.05 14.65 0.43
CA VAL A 90 9.69 14.94 0.95
C VAL A 90 9.71 16.14 1.89
N LYS A 91 10.69 16.20 2.82
CA LYS A 91 10.87 17.33 3.74
C LYS A 91 11.07 18.65 3.00
N ASN A 92 11.93 18.66 2.00
CA ASN A 92 12.28 19.86 1.25
C ASN A 92 11.12 20.36 0.37
N GLU A 93 10.37 19.45 -0.28
CA GLU A 93 9.31 19.81 -1.20
C GLU A 93 7.97 20.10 -0.51
N LYS A 94 7.63 19.37 0.55
CA LYS A 94 6.30 19.45 1.20
C LYS A 94 6.33 19.65 2.71
N GLY A 95 7.43 19.35 3.37
CA GLY A 95 7.60 19.54 4.81
C GLY A 95 6.74 18.66 5.71
N ARG A 96 5.90 17.78 5.15
CA ARG A 96 4.98 16.92 5.89
C ARG A 96 4.61 15.64 5.14
N ILE A 97 4.07 14.69 5.89
CA ILE A 97 3.42 13.47 5.38
C ILE A 97 2.09 13.31 6.12
N ASP A 98 1.00 13.20 5.38
CA ASP A 98 -0.34 12.93 5.92
C ASP A 98 -0.66 11.41 5.82
N VAL A 99 -0.18 10.75 4.76
CA VAL A 99 -0.40 9.32 4.52
C VAL A 99 0.90 8.64 4.13
N LEU A 100 1.22 7.53 4.80
CA LEU A 100 2.31 6.65 4.42
C LEU A 100 1.73 5.27 4.03
N PHE A 101 1.96 4.82 2.80
CA PHE A 101 1.70 3.45 2.40
C PHE A 101 3.02 2.70 2.17
N ALA A 102 3.46 1.94 3.18
CA ALA A 102 4.64 1.08 3.10
C ALA A 102 4.28 -0.20 2.34
N SER A 103 4.33 -0.14 1.00
CA SER A 103 3.89 -1.21 0.10
C SER A 103 5.03 -1.96 -0.58
N ALA A 104 6.27 -1.48 -0.52
CA ALA A 104 7.40 -2.22 -1.07
C ALA A 104 7.50 -3.62 -0.46
N GLY A 105 7.66 -4.62 -1.30
CA GLY A 105 7.75 -6.01 -0.88
C GLY A 105 8.53 -6.85 -1.89
N TYR A 106 9.06 -7.95 -1.37
CA TYR A 106 9.80 -8.97 -2.12
C TYR A 106 9.50 -10.34 -1.52
N GLY A 107 9.62 -11.39 -2.30
CA GLY A 107 9.57 -12.75 -1.78
C GLY A 107 9.87 -13.77 -2.86
N GLU A 108 10.68 -14.76 -2.52
CA GLU A 108 10.80 -15.98 -3.30
C GLU A 108 9.64 -16.92 -2.92
N LEU A 109 8.78 -17.19 -3.90
CA LEU A 109 7.66 -18.12 -3.73
C LEU A 109 8.01 -19.48 -4.33
N GLY A 110 7.32 -20.54 -3.89
CA GLY A 110 7.53 -21.90 -4.39
C GLY A 110 8.80 -22.57 -3.89
N LYS A 111 9.36 -22.15 -2.73
CA LYS A 111 10.54 -22.73 -2.10
C LYS A 111 10.13 -23.71 -0.99
N PRO A 112 10.26 -25.04 -1.19
CA PRO A 112 10.02 -26.03 -0.13
C PRO A 112 10.93 -25.78 1.08
N LEU A 113 10.50 -26.21 2.28
CA LEU A 113 11.22 -25.99 3.53
C LEU A 113 12.70 -26.41 3.48
N GLY A 114 13.04 -27.49 2.80
CA GLY A 114 14.42 -27.97 2.67
C GLY A 114 15.27 -27.23 1.62
N SER A 115 14.74 -26.24 0.89
CA SER A 115 15.45 -25.51 -0.19
C SER A 115 15.60 -24.02 0.05
N ILE A 116 15.27 -23.55 1.24
CA ILE A 116 15.40 -22.14 1.63
C ILE A 116 16.89 -21.82 1.81
N THR A 117 17.35 -20.72 1.19
CA THR A 117 18.72 -20.24 1.31
C THR A 117 18.80 -19.05 2.28
N GLU A 118 19.95 -18.88 2.95
CA GLU A 118 20.23 -17.69 3.79
C GLU A 118 19.97 -16.40 2.99
N LYS A 119 20.49 -16.33 1.77
CA LYS A 119 20.30 -15.16 0.90
C LYS A 119 18.82 -14.89 0.61
N GLY A 120 18.02 -15.89 0.31
CA GLY A 120 16.58 -15.71 0.06
C GLY A 120 15.84 -15.25 1.31
N PHE A 121 16.23 -15.74 2.48
CA PHE A 121 15.73 -15.29 3.77
C PHE A 121 16.09 -13.82 4.01
N ASP A 122 17.39 -13.47 3.90
CA ASP A 122 17.88 -12.12 4.15
C ASP A 122 17.27 -11.10 3.19
N ASP A 123 17.22 -11.39 1.89
CA ASP A 123 16.61 -10.51 0.89
C ASP A 123 15.14 -10.24 1.22
N THR A 124 14.38 -11.28 1.59
CA THR A 124 12.96 -11.14 1.92
C THR A 124 12.74 -10.33 3.19
N PHE A 125 13.45 -10.66 4.27
CA PHE A 125 13.33 -9.93 5.54
C PHE A 125 13.89 -8.52 5.46
N ASN A 126 14.98 -8.31 4.70
CA ASN A 126 15.55 -6.98 4.51
C ASN A 126 14.53 -6.01 3.85
N VAL A 127 13.80 -6.45 2.84
CA VAL A 127 12.80 -5.58 2.20
C VAL A 127 11.51 -5.50 3.02
N ASN A 128 10.94 -6.66 3.39
CA ASN A 128 9.58 -6.70 3.95
C ASN A 128 9.51 -6.28 5.42
N VAL A 129 10.53 -6.60 6.21
CA VAL A 129 10.52 -6.37 7.66
C VAL A 129 11.37 -5.15 8.00
N ARG A 130 12.68 -5.22 7.73
CA ARG A 130 13.61 -4.12 8.00
C ARG A 130 13.24 -2.87 7.20
N GLY A 131 12.96 -3.02 5.91
CA GLY A 131 12.56 -1.91 5.04
C GLY A 131 11.26 -1.25 5.49
N THR A 132 10.24 -2.02 5.86
CA THR A 132 8.99 -1.49 6.41
C THR A 132 9.22 -0.74 7.72
N LEU A 133 9.96 -1.33 8.67
CA LEU A 133 10.29 -0.68 9.94
C LEU A 133 10.92 0.70 9.71
N PHE A 134 12.01 0.75 8.94
CA PHE A 134 12.76 1.99 8.76
C PHE A 134 12.05 2.99 7.85
N THR A 135 11.20 2.54 6.92
CA THR A 135 10.31 3.43 6.16
C THR A 135 9.39 4.19 7.12
N VAL A 136 8.75 3.50 8.04
CA VAL A 136 7.87 4.12 9.03
C VAL A 136 8.67 5.02 9.99
N GLN A 137 9.75 4.51 10.59
CA GLN A 137 10.56 5.27 11.54
C GLN A 137 11.08 6.59 10.95
N LYS A 138 11.51 6.60 9.69
CA LYS A 138 12.02 7.80 9.01
C LYS A 138 10.91 8.75 8.55
N ALA A 139 9.69 8.25 8.34
CA ALA A 139 8.53 9.07 8.03
C ALA A 139 7.99 9.82 9.26
N LEU A 140 8.06 9.21 10.46
CA LEU A 140 7.45 9.74 11.68
C LEU A 140 7.78 11.21 11.98
N PRO A 141 9.04 11.71 11.84
CA PRO A 141 9.34 13.11 12.09
C PRO A 141 8.62 14.11 11.16
N LEU A 142 8.11 13.64 10.02
CA LEU A 142 7.36 14.43 9.04
C LEU A 142 5.84 14.21 9.16
N MET A 143 5.40 13.23 9.93
CA MET A 143 3.98 12.95 10.14
C MET A 143 3.44 13.79 11.30
N LYS A 144 2.23 14.30 11.11
CA LYS A 144 1.51 15.07 12.13
C LYS A 144 0.37 14.25 12.73
N ASP A 145 -0.17 14.73 13.83
CA ASP A 145 -1.39 14.20 14.43
C ASP A 145 -2.51 14.15 13.37
N GLY A 146 -3.26 13.07 13.35
CA GLY A 146 -4.27 12.76 12.33
C GLY A 146 -3.73 12.02 11.10
N GLY A 147 -2.42 11.73 11.05
CA GLY A 147 -1.82 10.95 9.96
C GLY A 147 -2.28 9.50 9.89
N SER A 148 -2.07 8.86 8.74
CA SER A 148 -2.39 7.45 8.51
C SER A 148 -1.19 6.68 7.96
N ILE A 149 -0.82 5.59 8.63
CA ILE A 149 0.17 4.60 8.18
C ILE A 149 -0.59 3.36 7.73
N ILE A 150 -0.33 2.94 6.50
CA ILE A 150 -0.89 1.73 5.91
C ILE A 150 0.27 0.79 5.60
N LEU A 151 0.23 -0.42 6.13
CA LEU A 151 1.22 -1.45 5.91
C LEU A 151 0.65 -2.51 4.96
N ASN A 152 1.47 -2.99 4.02
CA ASN A 152 1.06 -3.99 3.05
C ASN A 152 1.51 -5.39 3.49
N SER A 153 0.56 -6.21 3.96
CA SER A 153 0.75 -7.62 4.28
C SER A 153 0.37 -8.53 3.09
N SER A 154 -0.11 -9.72 3.38
CA SER A 154 -0.60 -10.74 2.44
C SER A 154 -1.42 -11.77 3.20
N ILE A 155 -2.39 -12.41 2.54
CA ILE A 155 -3.08 -13.60 3.10
C ILE A 155 -2.08 -14.70 3.49
N ALA A 156 -0.89 -14.74 2.90
CA ALA A 156 0.17 -15.65 3.30
C ALA A 156 0.69 -15.42 4.74
N GLY A 157 0.50 -14.23 5.30
CA GLY A 157 0.78 -13.95 6.71
C GLY A 157 -0.28 -14.47 7.68
N VAL A 158 -1.44 -14.91 7.16
CA VAL A 158 -2.61 -15.37 7.94
C VAL A 158 -2.88 -16.85 7.74
N LYS A 159 -2.77 -17.34 6.50
CA LYS A 159 -3.04 -18.71 6.08
C LYS A 159 -1.78 -19.36 5.52
N GLY A 160 -1.53 -20.62 5.85
CA GLY A 160 -0.37 -21.35 5.35
C GLY A 160 -0.51 -21.74 3.89
N PHE A 161 0.53 -21.41 3.09
CA PHE A 161 0.66 -21.86 1.71
C PHE A 161 1.99 -22.61 1.54
N PRO A 162 2.02 -23.81 0.94
CA PRO A 162 3.27 -24.52 0.67
C PRO A 162 4.27 -23.65 -0.12
N GLY A 163 5.53 -23.72 0.27
CA GLY A 163 6.61 -23.01 -0.43
C GLY A 163 6.69 -21.50 -0.15
N THR A 164 6.00 -20.98 0.88
CA THR A 164 5.98 -19.53 1.19
C THR A 164 6.55 -19.21 2.57
N SER A 165 7.23 -20.12 3.26
CA SER A 165 7.59 -20.00 4.69
C SER A 165 8.22 -18.63 5.06
N VAL A 166 9.27 -18.22 4.34
CA VAL A 166 9.98 -16.97 4.63
C VAL A 166 9.12 -15.74 4.34
N TYR A 167 8.44 -15.76 3.19
CA TYR A 167 7.53 -14.69 2.80
C TYR A 167 6.39 -14.54 3.81
N SER A 168 5.74 -15.65 4.17
CA SER A 168 4.64 -15.69 5.14
C SER A 168 5.07 -15.13 6.50
N ALA A 169 6.22 -15.58 7.03
CA ALA A 169 6.77 -15.08 8.28
C ALA A 169 7.04 -13.56 8.22
N SER A 170 7.58 -13.06 7.09
CA SER A 170 7.83 -11.63 6.92
C SER A 170 6.52 -10.81 6.91
N LYS A 171 5.44 -11.35 6.33
CA LYS A 171 4.13 -10.69 6.29
C LYS A 171 3.39 -10.75 7.64
N ALA A 172 3.58 -11.81 8.41
CA ALA A 172 3.12 -11.89 9.80
C ALA A 172 3.84 -10.87 10.70
N ALA A 173 5.15 -10.65 10.50
CA ALA A 173 5.90 -9.61 11.21
C ALA A 173 5.33 -8.20 10.94
N VAL A 174 4.94 -7.89 9.71
CA VAL A 174 4.28 -6.61 9.36
C VAL A 174 2.98 -6.42 10.14
N ARG A 175 2.19 -7.48 10.29
CA ARG A 175 0.97 -7.43 11.13
C ARG A 175 1.30 -7.15 12.59
N SER A 176 2.36 -7.75 13.12
CA SER A 176 2.81 -7.50 14.50
C SER A 176 3.21 -6.03 14.71
N PHE A 177 3.93 -5.42 13.76
CA PHE A 177 4.27 -4.00 13.81
C PHE A 177 3.03 -3.11 13.97
N ALA A 178 1.98 -3.36 13.20
CA ALA A 178 0.77 -2.53 13.27
C ALA A 178 0.14 -2.53 14.67
N ARG A 179 0.09 -3.69 15.34
CA ARG A 179 -0.43 -3.79 16.70
C ARG A 179 0.39 -2.98 17.70
N THR A 180 1.72 -3.14 17.64
CA THR A 180 2.65 -2.46 18.54
C THR A 180 2.63 -0.95 18.31
N TRP A 181 2.76 -0.51 17.05
CA TRP A 181 2.81 0.91 16.73
C TRP A 181 1.48 1.64 16.98
N THR A 182 0.35 0.95 16.85
CA THR A 182 -0.95 1.51 17.29
C THR A 182 -0.94 1.87 18.77
N ALA A 183 -0.39 1.01 19.61
CA ALA A 183 -0.27 1.28 21.04
C ALA A 183 0.75 2.38 21.36
N GLU A 184 1.88 2.40 20.66
CA GLU A 184 2.95 3.40 20.85
C GLU A 184 2.52 4.81 20.40
N LEU A 185 1.81 4.93 19.28
CA LEU A 185 1.39 6.21 18.71
C LEU A 185 0.11 6.79 19.36
N LYS A 186 -0.58 6.02 20.21
CA LYS A 186 -1.68 6.47 21.09
C LYS A 186 -2.75 7.29 20.36
N GLY A 187 -3.14 6.87 19.15
CA GLY A 187 -4.18 7.53 18.35
C GLY A 187 -3.76 8.82 17.64
N LYS A 188 -2.55 9.33 17.84
CA LYS A 188 -2.05 10.49 17.10
C LYS A 188 -1.91 10.20 15.61
N ILE A 189 -1.45 9.00 15.27
CA ILE A 189 -1.33 8.49 13.91
C ILE A 189 -1.98 7.12 13.90
N ARG A 190 -2.88 6.87 12.96
CA ARG A 190 -3.52 5.57 12.77
C ARG A 190 -2.56 4.62 12.06
N VAL A 191 -2.51 3.36 12.49
CA VAL A 191 -1.68 2.32 11.86
C VAL A 191 -2.55 1.13 11.53
N ASN A 192 -2.71 0.81 10.25
CA ASN A 192 -3.53 -0.29 9.78
C ASN A 192 -2.77 -1.15 8.77
N VAL A 193 -3.24 -2.36 8.57
CA VAL A 193 -2.68 -3.31 7.59
C VAL A 193 -3.72 -3.57 6.51
N ILE A 194 -3.30 -3.54 5.25
CA ILE A 194 -4.04 -4.17 4.15
C ILE A 194 -3.41 -5.54 3.91
N THR A 195 -4.25 -6.55 3.81
CA THR A 195 -3.87 -7.94 3.56
C THR A 195 -4.52 -8.41 2.26
N PRO A 196 -3.84 -8.21 1.10
CA PRO A 196 -4.34 -8.63 -0.18
C PRO A 196 -4.39 -10.15 -0.31
N GLY A 197 -5.40 -10.64 -1.04
CA GLY A 197 -5.42 -11.97 -1.63
C GLY A 197 -4.67 -12.04 -2.96
N THR A 198 -5.12 -12.93 -3.84
CA THR A 198 -4.59 -13.05 -5.20
C THR A 198 -5.12 -11.90 -6.06
N ILE A 199 -4.24 -10.95 -6.39
CA ILE A 199 -4.57 -9.74 -7.17
C ILE A 199 -3.94 -9.84 -8.55
N ASP A 200 -4.72 -9.60 -9.60
CA ASP A 200 -4.28 -9.63 -10.99
C ASP A 200 -3.27 -8.50 -11.26
N THR A 201 -2.00 -8.85 -11.19
CA THR A 201 -0.86 -7.95 -11.39
C THR A 201 0.16 -8.60 -12.31
N ALA A 202 1.18 -7.86 -12.71
CA ALA A 202 2.28 -8.39 -13.52
C ALA A 202 3.00 -9.60 -12.88
N MET A 203 2.88 -9.78 -11.56
CA MET A 203 3.40 -10.96 -10.85
C MET A 203 2.76 -12.27 -11.36
N PHE A 204 1.50 -12.21 -11.77
CA PHE A 204 0.73 -13.34 -12.30
C PHE A 204 0.67 -13.37 -13.83
N GLY A 205 1.32 -12.40 -14.52
CA GLY A 205 1.27 -12.27 -15.98
C GLY A 205 1.94 -13.42 -16.75
N GLY A 206 2.88 -14.14 -16.11
CA GLY A 206 3.56 -15.30 -16.69
C GLY A 206 2.89 -16.65 -16.40
N LEU A 207 1.76 -16.68 -15.68
CA LEU A 207 1.06 -17.92 -15.36
C LEU A 207 0.23 -18.42 -16.54
N THR A 208 0.19 -19.75 -16.71
CA THR A 208 -0.76 -20.40 -17.64
C THR A 208 -2.20 -20.21 -17.16
N GLN A 209 -3.17 -20.39 -18.06
CA GLN A 209 -4.59 -20.30 -17.69
C GLN A 209 -4.94 -21.33 -16.60
N GLU A 210 -4.46 -22.56 -16.70
CA GLU A 210 -4.65 -23.61 -15.70
C GLU A 210 -4.16 -23.18 -14.29
N MET A 211 -2.96 -22.54 -14.22
CA MET A 211 -2.45 -22.02 -12.94
C MET A 211 -3.34 -20.92 -12.40
N LYS A 212 -3.83 -20.02 -13.26
CA LYS A 212 -4.77 -18.96 -12.86
C LYS A 212 -6.09 -19.54 -12.35
N ASP A 213 -6.65 -20.53 -13.04
CA ASP A 213 -7.87 -21.24 -12.64
C ASP A 213 -7.69 -21.92 -11.27
N GLY A 214 -6.50 -22.51 -11.02
CA GLY A 214 -6.12 -23.04 -9.72
C GLY A 214 -6.15 -21.98 -8.60
N TYR A 215 -5.66 -20.77 -8.85
CA TYR A 215 -5.80 -19.67 -7.89
C TYR A 215 -7.25 -19.22 -7.71
N VAL A 216 -8.02 -19.14 -8.80
CA VAL A 216 -9.42 -18.71 -8.77
C VAL A 216 -10.28 -19.71 -8.00
N SER A 217 -10.02 -21.01 -8.13
CA SER A 217 -10.83 -22.08 -7.49
C SER A 217 -10.85 -22.00 -5.96
N ILE A 218 -9.84 -21.38 -5.33
CA ILE A 218 -9.77 -21.22 -3.87
C ILE A 218 -10.28 -19.84 -3.39
N ILE A 219 -10.74 -18.98 -4.30
CA ILE A 219 -11.27 -17.66 -3.97
C ILE A 219 -12.81 -17.74 -3.96
N PRO A 220 -13.48 -17.55 -2.82
CA PRO A 220 -14.95 -17.62 -2.74
C PRO A 220 -15.67 -16.69 -3.71
N MET A 221 -15.14 -15.51 -4.02
CA MET A 221 -15.68 -14.61 -5.03
C MET A 221 -15.49 -15.07 -6.48
N GLY A 222 -14.84 -16.21 -6.74
CA GLY A 222 -14.68 -16.83 -8.06
C GLY A 222 -13.84 -16.04 -9.07
N ARG A 223 -13.02 -15.10 -8.60
CA ARG A 223 -12.11 -14.30 -9.45
C ARG A 223 -10.94 -13.74 -8.67
N MET A 224 -9.86 -13.43 -9.36
CA MET A 224 -8.79 -12.60 -8.81
C MET A 224 -9.29 -11.18 -8.52
N GLY A 225 -8.73 -10.55 -7.50
CA GLY A 225 -8.93 -9.13 -7.22
C GLY A 225 -8.22 -8.25 -8.26
N LYS A 226 -8.69 -7.00 -8.40
CA LYS A 226 -8.06 -6.00 -9.26
C LYS A 226 -7.20 -5.04 -8.42
N PRO A 227 -6.09 -4.50 -8.94
CA PRO A 227 -5.28 -3.50 -8.23
C PRO A 227 -6.09 -2.31 -7.69
N ARG A 228 -7.13 -1.87 -8.40
CA ARG A 228 -8.00 -0.77 -7.96
C ARG A 228 -8.84 -1.13 -6.73
N GLU A 229 -9.14 -2.39 -6.48
CA GLU A 229 -9.86 -2.82 -5.27
C GLU A 229 -8.98 -2.68 -4.02
N ILE A 230 -7.68 -2.95 -4.15
CA ILE A 230 -6.70 -2.65 -3.09
C ILE A 230 -6.54 -1.13 -2.92
N ALA A 231 -6.49 -0.38 -4.02
CA ALA A 231 -6.41 1.08 -3.97
C ALA A 231 -7.62 1.70 -3.25
N ALA A 232 -8.83 1.18 -3.45
CA ALA A 232 -10.04 1.64 -2.76
C ALA A 232 -9.98 1.37 -1.24
N ALA A 233 -9.48 0.20 -0.83
CA ALA A 233 -9.25 -0.11 0.57
C ALA A 233 -8.17 0.80 1.19
N ALA A 234 -7.09 1.08 0.43
CA ALA A 234 -6.05 2.02 0.87
C ALA A 234 -6.60 3.44 1.00
N LEU A 235 -7.45 3.89 0.08
CA LEU A 235 -8.12 5.20 0.16
C LEU A 235 -9.01 5.31 1.41
N PHE A 236 -9.80 4.28 1.72
CA PHE A 236 -10.58 4.25 2.96
C PHE A 236 -9.67 4.42 4.18
N LEU A 237 -8.59 3.65 4.29
CA LEU A 237 -7.66 3.75 5.42
C LEU A 237 -6.87 5.07 5.46
N ALA A 238 -6.65 5.70 4.31
CA ALA A 238 -5.94 6.98 4.19
C ALA A 238 -6.81 8.18 4.57
N SER A 239 -8.12 8.09 4.35
CA SER A 239 -9.07 9.19 4.49
C SER A 239 -9.67 9.28 5.90
N ASP A 240 -10.46 10.34 6.11
CA ASP A 240 -11.20 10.56 7.35
C ASP A 240 -12.38 9.59 7.51
N ASP A 241 -12.78 8.86 6.45
CA ASP A 241 -13.79 7.78 6.53
C ASP A 241 -13.38 6.68 7.52
N SER A 242 -12.09 6.55 7.81
CA SER A 242 -11.54 5.58 8.78
C SER A 242 -10.98 6.26 10.03
N SER A 243 -11.47 7.45 10.40
CA SER A 243 -10.94 8.25 11.52
C SER A 243 -10.94 7.52 12.88
N PHE A 244 -11.83 6.55 13.08
CA PHE A 244 -11.87 5.71 14.30
C PHE A 244 -11.38 4.27 14.06
N VAL A 245 -10.59 4.05 12.99
CA VAL A 245 -10.06 2.73 12.61
C VAL A 245 -8.55 2.72 12.74
N THR A 246 -8.01 2.00 13.72
CA THR A 246 -6.57 1.79 13.92
C THR A 246 -6.28 0.41 14.48
N GLY A 247 -5.11 -0.16 14.17
CA GLY A 247 -4.68 -1.47 14.63
C GLY A 247 -5.32 -2.66 13.90
N ILE A 248 -6.14 -2.43 12.90
CA ILE A 248 -6.83 -3.51 12.19
C ILE A 248 -5.95 -4.16 11.10
N GLU A 249 -6.35 -5.34 10.72
CA GLU A 249 -5.95 -6.02 9.50
C GLU A 249 -7.17 -6.13 8.58
N LEU A 250 -7.14 -5.37 7.49
CA LEU A 250 -8.21 -5.36 6.50
C LEU A 250 -7.85 -6.36 5.39
N LEU A 251 -8.54 -7.50 5.39
CA LEU A 251 -8.40 -8.49 4.34
C LEU A 251 -9.18 -8.04 3.10
N VAL A 252 -8.48 -8.01 1.96
CA VAL A 252 -9.04 -7.65 0.64
C VAL A 252 -8.67 -8.80 -0.31
N ASP A 253 -9.32 -9.93 -0.13
CA ASP A 253 -8.89 -11.24 -0.62
C ASP A 253 -10.01 -12.08 -1.28
N GLY A 254 -11.19 -11.51 -1.43
CA GLY A 254 -12.34 -12.24 -1.97
C GLY A 254 -12.83 -13.39 -1.08
N GLY A 255 -12.48 -13.37 0.21
CA GLY A 255 -12.86 -14.38 1.21
C GLY A 255 -11.84 -15.51 1.39
N THR A 256 -10.71 -15.51 0.67
CA THR A 256 -9.77 -16.64 0.60
C THR A 256 -9.21 -17.06 1.97
N ALA A 257 -8.97 -16.13 2.88
CA ALA A 257 -8.42 -16.43 4.20
C ALA A 257 -9.48 -16.44 5.31
N GLN A 258 -10.75 -16.25 4.98
CA GLN A 258 -11.84 -16.18 5.96
C GLN A 258 -12.58 -17.52 6.12
N VAL A 259 -12.47 -18.42 5.14
CA VAL A 259 -13.14 -19.72 5.10
C VAL A 259 -12.17 -20.85 4.76
#